data_687a5c2f63ce3468cf3d25ff258dff70
#
_entry.id   687a5c2f63ce3468cf3d25ff258dff70
#
_cell.length_a   1.000
_cell.length_b   1.000
_cell.length_c   1.000
_cell.angle_alpha   90.00
_cell.angle_beta   90.00
_cell.angle_gamma   90.00
#
_symmetry.space_group_name_H-M   'P 1'
#
loop_
_entity.id
_entity.type
_entity.pdbx_description
1 polymer ?
#
loop_
_entity_poly.entity_id
_entity_poly.type
_entity_poly.pdbx_seq_one_letter_code
_entity_poly.pdbx_strand_id
1 'polypeptide(L)'
;MNIVDELNNEFSKQKSLYKVGQQPVAELEKYKQIAMGYAEMENAVSVLSDMHTNVSYVYYGRFSQVFGWNRENGTEEKIDSIWEEEILKQIHPDDLHDKYLQELRFFHFVRRQPKTKRTDFYLANKLRIKDAQGNYKFVLHRFFYVPSPIGNS
;
A
#
# COMPACT_ATOMS: atom_id res chain seq x y z
N MET A 1 22.54 -3.72 2.60
CA MET A 1 21.14 -3.51 3.00
C MET A 1 20.28 -3.54 1.73
N ASN A 2 19.22 -4.31 1.71
CA ASN A 2 18.33 -4.33 0.56
C ASN A 2 17.33 -3.17 0.62
N ILE A 3 16.59 -2.98 -0.46
CA ILE A 3 15.65 -1.86 -0.60
C ILE A 3 14.53 -1.93 0.44
N VAL A 4 14.07 -3.14 0.79
CA VAL A 4 13.02 -3.31 1.81
C VAL A 4 13.53 -2.88 3.18
N ASP A 5 14.76 -3.24 3.53
CA ASP A 5 15.37 -2.82 4.79
C ASP A 5 15.52 -1.30 4.84
N GLU A 6 15.90 -0.69 3.74
CA GLU A 6 16.03 0.77 3.65
C GLU A 6 14.69 1.47 3.83
N LEU A 7 13.64 0.96 3.18
CA LEU A 7 12.27 1.46 3.36
C LEU A 7 11.81 1.33 4.80
N ASN A 8 12.05 0.18 5.42
CA ASN A 8 11.69 -0.05 6.83
C ASN A 8 12.41 0.91 7.76
N ASN A 9 13.68 1.19 7.49
CA ASN A 9 14.45 2.16 8.28
C ASN A 9 13.88 3.56 8.15
N GLU A 10 13.53 3.98 6.93
CA GLU A 10 12.94 5.30 6.71
C GLU A 10 11.58 5.42 7.38
N PHE A 11 10.74 4.39 7.31
CA PHE A 11 9.45 4.36 8.00
C PHE A 11 9.61 4.39 9.51
N SER A 12 10.60 3.68 10.05
CA SER A 12 10.88 3.68 11.49
C SER A 12 11.30 5.06 11.99
N LYS A 13 12.12 5.78 11.22
CA LYS A 13 12.49 7.15 11.55
C LYS A 13 11.28 8.07 11.61
N GLN A 14 10.37 7.92 10.65
CA GLN A 14 9.12 8.68 10.62
C GLN A 14 8.26 8.35 11.84
N LYS A 15 8.13 7.07 12.14
CA LYS A 15 7.31 6.57 13.25
C LYS A 15 7.79 7.09 14.60
N SER A 16 9.09 7.24 14.81
CA SER A 16 9.65 7.70 16.08
C SER A 16 9.26 9.13 16.44
N LEU A 17 8.73 9.90 15.49
CA LEU A 17 8.26 11.25 15.72
C LEU A 17 6.87 11.31 16.35
N TYR A 18 6.18 10.17 16.48
CA TYR A 18 4.81 10.13 16.95
C TYR A 18 4.70 9.56 18.36
N LYS A 19 3.73 10.08 19.11
CA LYS A 19 3.42 9.55 20.43
C LYS A 19 2.49 8.34 20.28
N VAL A 20 2.84 7.25 20.94
CA VAL A 20 2.03 6.05 20.94
C VAL A 20 0.67 6.35 21.57
N GLY A 21 -0.39 5.84 20.95
CA GLY A 21 -1.74 5.94 21.48
C GLY A 21 -2.50 7.22 21.12
N GLN A 22 -1.92 8.12 20.33
CA GLN A 22 -2.57 9.35 19.91
C GLN A 22 -3.19 9.28 18.51
N GLN A 23 -3.26 8.10 17.93
CA GLN A 23 -3.82 7.93 16.59
C GLN A 23 -5.34 8.06 16.64
N PRO A 24 -5.95 9.03 15.94
CA PRO A 24 -7.41 9.15 15.92
C PRO A 24 -8.04 7.98 15.16
N VAL A 25 -8.89 7.24 15.82
CA VAL A 25 -9.62 6.11 15.24
C VAL A 25 -10.51 6.58 14.08
N ALA A 26 -11.09 7.78 14.20
CA ALA A 26 -11.96 8.33 13.17
C ALA A 26 -11.24 8.53 11.83
N GLU A 27 -9.97 8.97 11.84
CA GLU A 27 -9.21 9.15 10.61
C GLU A 27 -8.87 7.82 9.96
N LEU A 28 -8.52 6.81 10.75
CA LEU A 28 -8.26 5.46 10.23
C LEU A 28 -9.52 4.91 9.56
N GLU A 29 -10.68 5.03 10.20
CA GLU A 29 -11.94 4.56 9.65
C GLU A 29 -12.30 5.28 8.34
N LYS A 30 -12.03 6.57 8.26
CA LYS A 30 -12.23 7.36 7.04
C LYS A 30 -11.44 6.78 5.88
N TYR A 31 -10.15 6.50 6.08
CA TYR A 31 -9.30 5.98 5.01
C TYR A 31 -9.63 4.53 4.68
N LYS A 32 -10.08 3.74 5.65
CA LYS A 32 -10.58 2.39 5.39
C LYS A 32 -11.79 2.43 4.46
N GLN A 33 -12.73 3.37 4.69
CA GLN A 33 -13.89 3.53 3.83
C GLN A 33 -13.48 3.96 2.41
N ILE A 34 -12.52 4.84 2.29
CA ILE A 34 -12.00 5.27 0.98
C ILE A 34 -11.37 4.08 0.24
N ALA A 35 -10.54 3.29 0.92
CA ALA A 35 -9.88 2.13 0.32
C ALA A 35 -10.91 1.09 -0.15
N MET A 36 -11.91 0.83 0.66
CA MET A 36 -13.00 -0.09 0.31
C MET A 36 -13.78 0.41 -0.91
N GLY A 37 -14.06 1.71 -0.96
CA GLY A 37 -14.74 2.32 -2.10
C GLY A 37 -13.96 2.18 -3.38
N TYR A 38 -12.65 2.35 -3.35
CA TYR A 38 -11.80 2.13 -4.52
C TYR A 38 -11.87 0.69 -5.02
N ALA A 39 -11.81 -0.28 -4.11
CA ALA A 39 -11.88 -1.69 -4.49
C ALA A 39 -13.19 -2.01 -5.20
N GLU A 40 -14.31 -1.46 -4.72
CA GLU A 40 -15.62 -1.67 -5.30
C GLU A 40 -15.78 -0.96 -6.64
N MET A 41 -15.43 0.31 -6.71
CA MET A 41 -15.68 1.14 -7.89
C MET A 41 -14.80 0.76 -9.07
N GLU A 42 -13.55 0.43 -8.81
CA GLU A 42 -12.59 0.11 -9.87
C GLU A 42 -12.36 -1.39 -10.07
N ASN A 43 -13.11 -2.24 -9.35
CA ASN A 43 -12.91 -3.70 -9.37
C ASN A 43 -11.45 -4.06 -9.04
N ALA A 44 -10.87 -3.38 -8.08
CA ALA A 44 -9.46 -3.45 -7.75
C ALA A 44 -9.24 -4.16 -6.42
N VAL A 45 -7.99 -4.40 -6.12
CA VAL A 45 -7.56 -4.73 -4.76
C VAL A 45 -6.94 -3.46 -4.18
N SER A 46 -7.48 -3.00 -3.06
CA SER A 46 -6.97 -1.83 -2.35
C SER A 46 -6.30 -2.25 -1.06
N VAL A 47 -5.20 -1.60 -0.74
CA VAL A 47 -4.47 -1.84 0.51
C VAL A 47 -4.28 -0.52 1.23
N LEU A 48 -4.69 -0.47 2.48
CA LEU A 48 -4.39 0.64 3.38
C LEU A 48 -3.41 0.14 4.43
N SER A 49 -2.21 0.71 4.45
CA SER A 49 -1.19 0.33 5.41
C SER A 49 -1.02 1.43 6.45
N ASP A 50 -1.11 1.03 7.71
CA ASP A 50 -0.89 1.93 8.83
C ASP A 50 0.53 1.72 9.34
N MET A 51 1.39 2.69 9.10
CA MET A 51 2.80 2.60 9.47
C MET A 51 3.03 2.75 10.97
N HIS A 52 2.06 3.27 11.72
CA HIS A 52 2.17 3.39 13.17
C HIS A 52 1.99 2.03 13.86
N THR A 53 1.04 1.25 13.39
CA THR A 53 0.69 -0.04 14.00
C THR A 53 1.31 -1.22 13.25
N ASN A 54 1.91 -0.97 12.10
CA ASN A 54 2.46 -1.99 11.20
C ASN A 54 1.38 -3.00 10.79
N VAL A 55 0.19 -2.49 10.46
CA VAL A 55 -0.97 -3.29 10.06
C VAL A 55 -1.45 -2.82 8.71
N SER A 56 -1.86 -3.75 7.86
CA SER A 56 -2.50 -3.46 6.58
C SER A 56 -3.92 -3.98 6.55
N TYR A 57 -4.79 -3.22 5.88
CA TYR A 57 -6.17 -3.61 5.61
C TYR A 57 -6.32 -3.77 4.11
N VAL A 58 -6.63 -4.98 3.67
CA VAL A 58 -6.74 -5.32 2.25
C VAL A 58 -8.21 -5.49 1.89
N TYR A 59 -8.65 -4.82 0.85
CA TYR A 59 -10.03 -4.89 0.35
C TYR A 59 -10.01 -5.50 -1.04
N TYR A 60 -10.73 -6.61 -1.20
CA TYR A 60 -10.71 -7.40 -2.42
C TYR A 60 -11.94 -7.10 -3.27
N GLY A 61 -11.73 -6.50 -4.44
CA GLY A 61 -12.73 -6.37 -5.47
C GLY A 61 -12.72 -7.58 -6.39
N ARG A 62 -13.58 -7.57 -7.42
CA ARG A 62 -13.69 -8.69 -8.37
C ARG A 62 -12.37 -9.01 -9.09
N PHE A 63 -11.50 -8.03 -9.20
CA PHE A 63 -10.18 -8.19 -9.80
C PHE A 63 -9.37 -9.32 -9.13
N SER A 64 -9.56 -9.56 -7.84
CA SER A 64 -8.84 -10.59 -7.11
C SER A 64 -9.10 -12.00 -7.65
N GLN A 65 -10.25 -12.23 -8.27
CA GLN A 65 -10.63 -13.54 -8.80
C GLN A 65 -9.77 -13.95 -9.99
N VAL A 66 -9.30 -12.99 -10.78
CA VAL A 66 -8.41 -13.24 -11.92
C VAL A 66 -7.10 -13.91 -11.44
N PHE A 67 -6.67 -13.59 -10.24
CA PHE A 67 -5.41 -14.07 -9.68
C PHE A 67 -5.59 -15.28 -8.76
N GLY A 68 -6.81 -15.79 -8.63
CA GLY A 68 -7.07 -16.98 -7.82
C GLY A 68 -6.88 -16.78 -6.33
N TRP A 69 -7.05 -15.58 -5.84
CA TRP A 69 -6.85 -15.28 -4.42
C TRP A 69 -8.02 -15.72 -3.54
N ASN A 70 -9.07 -16.29 -4.14
CA ASN A 70 -10.21 -16.90 -3.44
C ASN A 70 -10.86 -15.98 -2.41
N ARG A 71 -10.98 -14.71 -2.75
CA ARG A 71 -11.66 -13.73 -1.90
C ARG A 71 -12.95 -13.28 -2.56
N GLU A 72 -14.01 -13.24 -1.79
CA GLU A 72 -15.27 -12.71 -2.25
C GLU A 72 -15.15 -11.19 -2.46
N ASN A 73 -15.91 -10.67 -3.45
CA ASN A 73 -15.99 -9.25 -3.68
C ASN A 73 -16.47 -8.54 -2.41
N GLY A 74 -15.75 -7.50 -1.99
CA GLY A 74 -16.07 -6.75 -0.78
C GLY A 74 -15.45 -7.30 0.50
N THR A 75 -14.63 -8.36 0.42
CA THR A 75 -13.96 -8.92 1.59
C THR A 75 -12.87 -7.99 2.09
N GLU A 76 -12.82 -7.81 3.42
CA GLU A 76 -11.73 -7.14 4.11
C GLU A 76 -10.83 -8.17 4.78
N GLU A 77 -9.53 -8.00 4.68
CA GLU A 77 -8.55 -8.83 5.38
C GLU A 77 -7.57 -7.93 6.13
N LYS A 78 -7.36 -8.22 7.41
CA LYS A 78 -6.38 -7.51 8.23
C LYS A 78 -5.09 -8.32 8.27
N ILE A 79 -3.97 -7.67 7.96
CA ILE A 79 -2.64 -8.28 7.95
C ILE A 79 -1.76 -7.53 8.96
N ASP A 80 -1.07 -8.27 9.85
CA ASP A 80 -0.19 -7.70 10.86
C ASP A 80 1.19 -7.33 10.29
N SER A 81 1.17 -6.65 9.13
CA SER A 81 2.37 -6.19 8.44
C SER A 81 1.98 -5.11 7.44
N ILE A 82 2.89 -4.18 7.14
CA ILE A 82 2.70 -3.26 6.02
C ILE A 82 3.11 -3.89 4.69
N TRP A 83 3.57 -5.13 4.70
CA TRP A 83 3.96 -5.87 3.50
C TRP A 83 2.96 -6.99 3.24
N GLU A 84 2.26 -6.92 2.11
CA GLU A 84 1.26 -7.89 1.68
C GLU A 84 1.95 -9.08 1.02
N GLU A 85 2.56 -9.94 1.81
CA GLU A 85 3.44 -11.01 1.31
C GLU A 85 2.78 -11.93 0.30
N GLU A 86 1.51 -12.26 0.49
CA GLU A 86 0.80 -13.14 -0.44
C GLU A 86 0.66 -12.53 -1.82
N ILE A 87 0.42 -11.21 -1.88
CA ILE A 87 0.36 -10.48 -3.15
C ILE A 87 1.75 -10.30 -3.72
N LEU A 88 2.72 -9.95 -2.88
CA LEU A 88 4.09 -9.69 -3.30
C LEU A 88 4.74 -10.91 -3.93
N LYS A 89 4.42 -12.13 -3.45
CA LYS A 89 4.93 -13.38 -4.01
C LYS A 89 4.51 -13.61 -5.45
N GLN A 90 3.39 -13.04 -5.86
CA GLN A 90 2.86 -13.21 -7.22
C GLN A 90 3.46 -12.24 -8.22
N ILE A 91 4.17 -11.21 -7.76
CA ILE A 91 4.78 -10.22 -8.64
C ILE A 91 6.03 -10.79 -9.27
N HIS A 92 6.22 -10.54 -10.57
CA HIS A 92 7.45 -10.96 -11.27
C HIS A 92 8.67 -10.38 -10.53
N PRO A 93 9.73 -11.18 -10.29
CA PRO A 93 10.87 -10.74 -9.48
C PRO A 93 11.52 -9.44 -9.95
N ASP A 94 11.64 -9.24 -11.25
CA ASP A 94 12.22 -8.00 -11.80
C ASP A 94 11.35 -6.80 -11.48
N ASP A 95 10.04 -6.95 -11.58
CA ASP A 95 9.10 -5.88 -11.29
C ASP A 95 9.00 -5.60 -9.80
N LEU A 96 9.16 -6.62 -8.97
CA LEU A 96 9.16 -6.46 -7.52
C LEU A 96 10.32 -5.60 -7.05
N HIS A 97 11.52 -5.85 -7.59
CA HIS A 97 12.68 -5.04 -7.29
C HIS A 97 12.47 -3.58 -7.72
N ASP A 98 11.98 -3.37 -8.93
CA ASP A 98 11.69 -2.03 -9.45
C ASP A 98 10.61 -1.33 -8.65
N LYS A 99 9.59 -2.09 -8.19
CA LYS A 99 8.53 -1.57 -7.34
C LYS A 99 9.13 -0.95 -6.07
N TYR A 100 9.96 -1.69 -5.37
CA TYR A 100 10.58 -1.21 -4.13
C TYR A 100 11.47 0.00 -4.37
N LEU A 101 12.24 -0.02 -5.46
CA LEU A 101 13.11 1.10 -5.81
C LEU A 101 12.30 2.37 -6.10
N GLN A 102 11.22 2.23 -6.85
CA GLN A 102 10.35 3.36 -7.17
C GLN A 102 9.62 3.88 -5.93
N GLU A 103 9.18 3.00 -5.04
CA GLU A 103 8.55 3.41 -3.78
C GLU A 103 9.52 4.18 -2.89
N LEU A 104 10.79 3.75 -2.82
CA LEU A 104 11.80 4.45 -2.05
C LEU A 104 12.06 5.86 -2.63
N ARG A 105 12.19 5.95 -3.94
CA ARG A 105 12.37 7.24 -4.63
C ARG A 105 11.17 8.16 -4.42
N PHE A 106 9.98 7.60 -4.48
CA PHE A 106 8.75 8.37 -4.27
C PHE A 106 8.66 8.86 -2.83
N PHE A 107 9.01 8.03 -1.87
CA PHE A 107 9.05 8.43 -0.46
C PHE A 107 9.96 9.64 -0.25
N HIS A 108 11.17 9.60 -0.79
CA HIS A 108 12.11 10.73 -0.70
C HIS A 108 11.58 11.97 -1.42
N PHE A 109 10.96 11.79 -2.58
CA PHE A 109 10.36 12.89 -3.32
C PHE A 109 9.25 13.58 -2.52
N VAL A 110 8.33 12.79 -1.95
CA VAL A 110 7.19 13.31 -1.20
C VAL A 110 7.66 14.04 0.05
N ARG A 111 8.66 13.52 0.73
CA ARG A 111 9.19 14.17 1.95
C ARG A 111 9.76 15.55 1.68
N ARG A 112 10.26 15.80 0.48
CA ARG A 112 10.79 17.11 0.09
C ARG A 112 9.71 18.11 -0.27
N GLN A 113 8.47 17.66 -0.44
CA GLN A 113 7.36 18.53 -0.77
C GLN A 113 6.77 19.17 0.49
N PRO A 114 6.18 20.39 0.38
CA PRO A 114 5.42 20.96 1.49
C PRO A 114 4.31 20.01 1.91
N LYS A 115 4.05 19.94 3.21
CA LYS A 115 3.03 19.02 3.77
C LYS A 115 1.67 19.16 3.10
N THR A 116 1.29 20.39 2.75
CA THR A 116 0.00 20.66 2.10
C THR A 116 -0.09 20.14 0.68
N LYS A 117 1.04 19.78 0.07
CA LYS A 117 1.09 19.33 -1.33
C LYS A 117 1.37 17.85 -1.49
N ARG A 118 1.66 17.14 -0.40
CA ARG A 118 2.07 15.74 -0.47
C ARG A 118 1.01 14.82 -1.05
N THR A 119 -0.26 15.14 -0.82
CA THR A 119 -1.38 14.34 -1.34
C THR A 119 -1.70 14.63 -2.81
N ASP A 120 -1.04 15.62 -3.42
CA ASP A 120 -1.21 15.92 -4.84
C ASP A 120 -0.48 14.93 -5.75
N PHE A 121 0.37 14.08 -5.17
CA PHE A 121 1.25 13.18 -5.93
C PHE A 121 0.90 11.73 -5.67
N TYR A 122 1.04 10.92 -6.68
CA TYR A 122 0.98 9.47 -6.54
C TYR A 122 1.98 8.82 -7.49
N LEU A 123 2.38 7.61 -7.15
CA LEU A 123 3.24 6.78 -7.99
C LEU A 123 2.36 5.81 -8.77
N ALA A 124 2.65 5.64 -10.05
CA ALA A 124 1.95 4.66 -10.90
C ALA A 124 2.97 3.81 -11.64
N ASN A 125 2.80 2.51 -11.55
CA ASN A 125 3.67 1.52 -12.22
C ASN A 125 2.81 0.47 -12.89
N LYS A 126 3.35 -0.14 -13.95
CA LYS A 126 2.83 -1.41 -14.45
C LYS A 126 3.66 -2.54 -13.84
N LEU A 127 2.97 -3.52 -13.29
CA LEU A 127 3.59 -4.70 -12.70
C LEU A 127 3.05 -5.95 -13.36
N ARG A 128 3.89 -6.97 -13.50
CA ARG A 128 3.45 -8.29 -13.92
C ARG A 128 3.13 -9.12 -12.69
N ILE A 129 1.89 -9.58 -12.62
CA ILE A 129 1.42 -10.43 -11.52
C ILE A 129 0.94 -11.76 -12.11
N LYS A 130 1.32 -12.86 -11.48
CA LYS A 130 0.93 -14.20 -11.91
C LYS A 130 -0.56 -14.42 -11.63
N ASP A 131 -1.29 -14.83 -12.66
CA ASP A 131 -2.72 -15.14 -12.54
C ASP A 131 -2.94 -16.57 -12.03
N ALA A 132 -4.22 -16.97 -11.95
CA ALA A 132 -4.59 -18.28 -11.42
C ALA A 132 -4.06 -19.44 -12.28
N GLN A 133 -3.79 -19.23 -13.55
CA GLN A 133 -3.26 -20.23 -14.47
C GLN A 133 -1.74 -20.23 -14.54
N GLY A 134 -1.08 -19.39 -13.77
CA GLY A 134 0.38 -19.29 -13.74
C GLY A 134 0.97 -18.36 -14.79
N ASN A 135 0.15 -17.58 -15.48
CA ASN A 135 0.59 -16.64 -16.51
C ASN A 135 0.72 -15.24 -15.90
N TYR A 136 1.75 -14.51 -16.33
CA TYR A 136 1.91 -13.12 -15.90
C TYR A 136 0.99 -12.19 -16.69
N LYS A 137 0.30 -11.30 -15.99
CA LYS A 137 -0.53 -10.25 -16.57
C LYS A 137 -0.10 -8.91 -16.04
N PHE A 138 -0.15 -7.89 -16.89
CA PHE A 138 0.14 -6.52 -16.45
C PHE A 138 -1.03 -5.97 -15.66
N VAL A 139 -0.70 -5.35 -14.52
CA VAL A 139 -1.66 -4.60 -13.71
C VAL A 139 -1.12 -3.20 -13.50
N LEU A 140 -2.02 -2.26 -13.33
CA LEU A 140 -1.65 -0.90 -12.94
C LEU A 140 -1.62 -0.83 -11.41
N HIS A 141 -0.46 -0.48 -10.89
CA HIS A 141 -0.26 -0.26 -9.46
C HIS A 141 -0.17 1.23 -9.20
N ARG A 142 -0.99 1.73 -8.29
CA ARG A 142 -0.95 3.13 -7.84
C ARG A 142 -0.65 3.17 -6.36
N PHE A 143 0.20 4.09 -5.96
CA PHE A 143 0.69 4.20 -4.60
C PHE A 143 0.56 5.64 -4.12
N PHE A 144 -0.11 5.81 -2.97
CA PHE A 144 -0.43 7.11 -2.39
C PHE A 144 0.05 7.17 -0.95
N TYR A 145 0.47 8.34 -0.52
CA TYR A 145 0.55 8.64 0.90
C TYR A 145 -0.64 9.47 1.30
N VAL A 146 -1.24 9.14 2.46
CA VAL A 146 -2.34 9.92 3.02
C VAL A 146 -1.87 10.59 4.31
N PRO A 147 -2.44 11.76 4.66
CA PRO A 147 -2.00 12.49 5.83
C PRO A 147 -2.23 11.69 7.10
N SER A 148 -1.24 11.70 7.99
CA SER A 148 -1.43 11.22 9.35
C SER A 148 -1.90 12.39 10.21
N PRO A 149 -2.95 12.21 11.00
CA PRO A 149 -3.45 13.28 11.86
C PRO A 149 -2.49 13.64 12.98
N ILE A 150 -1.49 12.81 13.26
CA ILE A 150 -0.56 13.02 14.37
C ILE A 150 0.74 13.65 13.89
N GLY A 151 0.96 13.79 12.59
CA GLY A 151 2.23 14.35 12.17
C GLY A 151 2.49 14.28 10.70
N ASN A 152 3.73 14.04 10.35
CA ASN A 152 4.21 14.13 8.97
C ASN A 152 3.90 12.85 8.21
N SER A 153 2.96 12.88 7.37
CA SER A 153 2.68 11.78 6.47
C SER A 153 3.65 11.76 5.30
#